data_bd2ed5427ad27be7c6592493775c446a
#
_entry.id   bd2ed5427ad27be7c6592493775c446a
#
_cell.length_a   1.000
_cell.length_b   1.000
_cell.length_c   1.000
_cell.angle_alpha   90.00
_cell.angle_beta   90.00
_cell.angle_gamma   90.00
#
_symmetry.space_group_name_H-M   'P 1'
#
loop_
_entity.id
_entity.type
_entity.pdbx_description
1 polymer ?
#
loop_
_entity_poly.entity_id
_entity_poly.type
_entity_poly.pdbx_seq_one_letter_code
_entity_poly.pdbx_strand_id
1 'polypeptide(L)'
;MSVLVADRIGVARGNRAILQDVSLTAGPGDFIAVIGPNGAGKSTLLSALAGLIVPATGDVSLDGIALNRIARRELARKRAYLPQNPVCEWPLSTERLVALGLTAHLPALGPLPPAFDGAIAEALADHDLMDRKDQPVTTLSGGEFSRAMLARALVARPDIVIVDEPVTGLDPVHAFSAMARLAAWTAKGKTVIASLHDLTLAARYAGRILALKQGRVAGEGALTAGLIRDVFGVEAEVRGAGANVKVDFLLP
;
A
#
# COMPACT_ATOMS: atom_id res chain seq x y z
N MET A 1 10.59 -6.12 14.60
CA MET A 1 10.33 -6.36 13.16
C MET A 1 9.06 -7.15 13.07
N SER A 2 8.08 -6.70 12.29
CA SER A 2 6.74 -7.26 12.30
C SER A 2 6.47 -8.16 11.09
N VAL A 3 5.86 -9.34 11.32
CA VAL A 3 5.45 -10.29 10.27
C VAL A 3 3.94 -10.35 10.20
N LEU A 4 3.39 -10.07 9.01
CA LEU A 4 1.96 -10.13 8.72
C LEU A 4 1.65 -11.42 7.96
N VAL A 5 0.69 -12.19 8.44
CA VAL A 5 0.28 -13.46 7.84
C VAL A 5 -1.22 -13.45 7.61
N ALA A 6 -1.63 -13.73 6.38
CA ALA A 6 -2.99 -14.16 6.05
C ALA A 6 -2.96 -15.67 5.82
N ASP A 7 -3.80 -16.43 6.51
CA ASP A 7 -3.91 -17.87 6.37
C ASP A 7 -5.30 -18.24 5.88
N ARG A 8 -5.37 -18.67 4.62
CA ARG A 8 -6.57 -19.16 3.90
C ARG A 8 -7.80 -18.28 4.10
N ILE A 9 -7.60 -16.97 3.98
CA ILE A 9 -8.67 -16.02 4.20
C ILE A 9 -9.71 -16.08 3.07
N GLY A 10 -10.99 -16.03 3.48
CA GLY A 10 -12.14 -15.86 2.61
C GLY A 10 -12.93 -14.62 3.04
N VAL A 11 -13.35 -13.82 2.06
CA VAL A 11 -14.17 -12.63 2.26
C VAL A 11 -15.37 -12.67 1.34
N ALA A 12 -16.57 -12.44 1.88
CA ALA A 12 -17.79 -12.35 1.11
C ALA A 12 -18.46 -10.97 1.29
N ARG A 13 -19.19 -10.52 0.27
CA ARG A 13 -20.05 -9.34 0.32
C ARG A 13 -21.47 -9.75 -0.08
N GLY A 14 -22.36 -9.84 0.88
CA GLY A 14 -23.64 -10.54 0.70
C GLY A 14 -23.38 -11.99 0.30
N ASN A 15 -24.03 -12.49 -0.74
CA ASN A 15 -23.87 -13.86 -1.23
C ASN A 15 -22.70 -14.05 -2.21
N ARG A 16 -21.94 -12.99 -2.51
CA ARG A 16 -20.81 -13.06 -3.45
C ARG A 16 -19.50 -13.25 -2.69
N ALA A 17 -18.79 -14.36 -2.96
CA ALA A 17 -17.43 -14.53 -2.52
C ALA A 17 -16.51 -13.57 -3.31
N ILE A 18 -15.73 -12.78 -2.58
CA ILE A 18 -14.74 -11.83 -3.14
C ILE A 18 -13.33 -12.41 -3.05
N LEU A 19 -12.99 -13.02 -1.90
CA LEU A 19 -11.75 -13.76 -1.72
C LEU A 19 -12.06 -15.17 -1.28
N GLN A 20 -11.27 -16.13 -1.75
CA GLN A 20 -11.44 -17.55 -1.45
C GLN A 20 -10.07 -18.19 -1.28
N ASP A 21 -9.79 -18.66 -0.07
CA ASP A 21 -8.58 -19.43 0.27
C ASP A 21 -7.29 -18.71 -0.09
N VAL A 22 -7.19 -17.42 0.26
CA VAL A 22 -6.02 -16.59 -0.03
C VAL A 22 -5.07 -16.63 1.15
N SER A 23 -3.82 -17.03 0.90
CA SER A 23 -2.74 -17.01 1.88
C SER A 23 -1.61 -16.10 1.42
N LEU A 24 -0.99 -15.38 2.37
CA LEU A 24 0.14 -14.50 2.14
C LEU A 24 0.93 -14.34 3.43
N THR A 25 2.25 -14.41 3.34
CA THR A 25 3.14 -14.00 4.43
C THR A 25 3.99 -12.82 3.97
N ALA A 26 4.04 -11.76 4.76
CA ALA A 26 4.83 -10.58 4.48
C ALA A 26 5.68 -10.22 5.71
N GLY A 27 6.98 -10.10 5.50
CA GLY A 27 7.97 -9.85 6.54
C GLY A 27 8.89 -8.66 6.26
N PRO A 28 9.81 -8.37 7.18
CA PRO A 28 10.74 -7.26 7.07
C PRO A 28 11.56 -7.31 5.78
N GLY A 29 11.58 -6.19 5.04
CA GLY A 29 12.27 -6.08 3.76
C GLY A 29 11.46 -6.51 2.55
N ASP A 30 10.26 -7.06 2.74
CA ASP A 30 9.39 -7.44 1.63
C ASP A 30 8.76 -6.22 0.97
N PHE A 31 8.89 -6.15 -0.36
CA PHE A 31 7.99 -5.36 -1.20
C PHE A 31 7.16 -6.32 -2.03
N ILE A 32 5.87 -6.44 -1.70
CA ILE A 32 4.93 -7.32 -2.39
C ILE A 32 4.00 -6.48 -3.26
N ALA A 33 4.00 -6.73 -4.57
CA ALA A 33 3.00 -6.15 -5.46
C ALA A 33 1.84 -7.12 -5.65
N VAL A 34 0.63 -6.67 -5.33
CA VAL A 34 -0.62 -7.39 -5.58
C VAL A 34 -1.15 -6.97 -6.94
N ILE A 35 -1.15 -7.89 -7.91
CA ILE A 35 -1.64 -7.64 -9.27
C ILE A 35 -2.88 -8.47 -9.58
N GLY A 36 -3.59 -8.13 -10.64
CA GLY A 36 -4.77 -8.85 -11.12
C GLY A 36 -5.76 -7.93 -11.81
N PRO A 37 -6.70 -8.49 -12.59
CA PRO A 37 -7.71 -7.71 -13.29
C PRO A 37 -8.63 -6.95 -12.33
N ASN A 38 -9.42 -6.03 -12.88
CA ASN A 38 -10.44 -5.32 -12.09
C ASN A 38 -11.45 -6.33 -11.53
N GLY A 39 -11.80 -6.15 -10.25
CA GLY A 39 -12.69 -7.08 -9.55
C GLY A 39 -12.03 -8.38 -9.06
N ALA A 40 -10.71 -8.57 -9.22
CA ALA A 40 -10.00 -9.75 -8.72
C ALA A 40 -9.93 -9.85 -7.19
N GLY A 41 -10.26 -8.78 -6.45
CA GLY A 41 -10.27 -8.77 -4.98
C GLY A 41 -9.07 -8.06 -4.35
N LYS A 42 -8.22 -7.35 -5.12
CA LYS A 42 -7.01 -6.68 -4.63
C LYS A 42 -7.28 -5.75 -3.43
N SER A 43 -8.16 -4.77 -3.59
CA SER A 43 -8.50 -3.81 -2.52
C SER A 43 -9.13 -4.50 -1.30
N THR A 44 -9.89 -5.59 -1.53
CA THR A 44 -10.47 -6.40 -0.45
C THR A 44 -9.38 -7.14 0.33
N LEU A 45 -8.40 -7.72 -0.38
CA LEU A 45 -7.24 -8.33 0.26
C LEU A 45 -6.46 -7.30 1.09
N LEU A 46 -6.12 -6.15 0.50
CA LEU A 46 -5.41 -5.09 1.22
C LEU A 46 -6.18 -4.59 2.44
N SER A 47 -7.50 -4.45 2.33
CA SER A 47 -8.37 -4.06 3.46
C SER A 47 -8.41 -5.13 4.57
N ALA A 48 -8.40 -6.42 4.21
CA ALA A 48 -8.32 -7.52 5.18
C ALA A 48 -6.95 -7.55 5.86
N LEU A 49 -5.85 -7.43 5.12
CA LEU A 49 -4.48 -7.32 5.64
C LEU A 49 -4.32 -6.09 6.54
N ALA A 50 -5.03 -5.02 6.20
CA ALA A 50 -5.08 -3.82 7.02
C ALA A 50 -5.97 -3.98 8.30
N GLY A 51 -6.68 -5.08 8.48
CA GLY A 51 -7.61 -5.28 9.61
C GLY A 51 -8.83 -4.36 9.56
N LEU A 52 -9.19 -3.86 8.37
CA LEU A 52 -10.41 -3.06 8.13
C LEU A 52 -11.61 -3.96 7.82
N ILE A 53 -11.34 -5.16 7.32
CA ILE A 53 -12.33 -6.20 7.06
C ILE A 53 -11.91 -7.43 7.85
N VAL A 54 -12.86 -8.03 8.57
CA VAL A 54 -12.67 -9.32 9.22
C VAL A 54 -13.03 -10.41 8.20
N PRO A 55 -12.11 -11.33 7.88
CA PRO A 55 -12.41 -12.45 7.00
C PRO A 55 -13.54 -13.33 7.53
N ALA A 56 -14.34 -13.89 6.65
CA ALA A 56 -15.38 -14.85 7.00
C ALA A 56 -14.80 -16.24 7.31
N THR A 57 -13.67 -16.59 6.68
CA THR A 57 -12.89 -17.81 6.93
C THR A 57 -11.41 -17.48 6.97
N GLY A 58 -10.63 -18.28 7.67
CA GLY A 58 -9.21 -18.01 7.88
C GLY A 58 -8.97 -16.82 8.80
N ASP A 59 -7.71 -16.45 8.97
CA ASP A 59 -7.29 -15.38 9.88
C ASP A 59 -6.19 -14.51 9.28
N VAL A 60 -6.14 -13.25 9.71
CA VAL A 60 -4.98 -12.37 9.50
C VAL A 60 -4.34 -12.12 10.86
N SER A 61 -3.04 -12.36 10.96
CA SER A 61 -2.27 -12.18 12.19
C SER A 61 -1.04 -11.28 11.97
N LEU A 62 -0.66 -10.58 13.02
CA LEU A 62 0.56 -9.78 13.10
C LEU A 62 1.39 -10.31 14.27
N ASP A 63 2.61 -10.73 13.98
CA ASP A 63 3.53 -11.33 14.98
C ASP A 63 2.86 -12.53 15.73
N GLY A 64 2.06 -13.35 15.02
CA GLY A 64 1.32 -14.48 15.56
C GLY A 64 0.05 -14.15 16.33
N ILE A 65 -0.30 -12.86 16.46
CA ILE A 65 -1.52 -12.42 17.14
C ILE A 65 -2.57 -12.04 16.08
N ALA A 66 -3.76 -12.64 16.13
CA ALA A 66 -4.86 -12.30 15.23
C ALA A 66 -5.20 -10.81 15.32
N LEU A 67 -5.38 -10.13 14.16
CA LEU A 67 -5.57 -8.66 14.12
C LEU A 67 -6.76 -8.18 14.94
N ASN A 68 -7.81 -8.98 15.04
CA ASN A 68 -9.01 -8.67 15.84
C ASN A 68 -8.76 -8.71 17.36
N ARG A 69 -7.64 -9.28 17.80
CA ARG A 69 -7.21 -9.31 19.21
C ARG A 69 -6.22 -8.20 19.57
N ILE A 70 -5.70 -7.48 18.58
CA ILE A 70 -4.80 -6.35 18.78
C ILE A 70 -5.63 -5.09 18.97
N ALA A 71 -5.31 -4.27 19.98
CA ALA A 71 -5.97 -3.00 20.17
C ALA A 71 -5.78 -2.11 18.93
N ARG A 72 -6.86 -1.48 18.43
CA ARG A 72 -6.83 -0.67 17.18
C ARG A 72 -5.71 0.36 17.16
N ARG A 73 -5.44 0.99 18.30
CA ARG A 73 -4.37 1.99 18.44
C ARG A 73 -2.98 1.36 18.33
N GLU A 74 -2.78 0.20 18.90
CA GLU A 74 -1.51 -0.54 18.79
C GLU A 74 -1.28 -0.98 17.34
N LEU A 75 -2.29 -1.54 16.69
CA LEU A 75 -2.23 -1.92 15.28
C LEU A 75 -1.92 -0.70 14.40
N ALA A 76 -2.55 0.45 14.65
CA ALA A 76 -2.31 1.69 13.90
C ALA A 76 -0.89 2.27 14.08
N ARG A 77 -0.19 1.93 15.16
CA ARG A 77 1.23 2.30 15.33
C ARG A 77 2.17 1.43 14.51
N LYS A 78 1.79 0.17 14.27
CA LYS A 78 2.62 -0.79 13.54
C LYS A 78 2.41 -0.74 12.03
N ARG A 79 1.21 -0.37 11.58
CA ARG A 79 0.87 -0.36 10.16
C ARG A 79 0.20 0.92 9.70
N ALA A 80 0.44 1.31 8.45
CA ALA A 80 -0.32 2.33 7.73
C ALA A 80 -1.11 1.70 6.59
N TYR A 81 -2.27 2.28 6.28
CA TYR A 81 -3.08 1.94 5.11
C TYR A 81 -3.45 3.19 4.33
N LEU A 82 -3.16 3.18 3.03
CA LEU A 82 -3.56 4.21 2.08
C LEU A 82 -4.54 3.59 1.07
N PRO A 83 -5.83 4.01 1.08
CA PRO A 83 -6.81 3.52 0.12
C PRO A 83 -6.59 4.13 -1.28
N GLN A 84 -7.17 3.51 -2.31
CA GLN A 84 -7.07 3.92 -3.71
C GLN A 84 -7.54 5.37 -3.97
N ASN A 85 -8.65 5.77 -3.36
CA ASN A 85 -9.22 7.11 -3.53
C ASN A 85 -9.38 7.78 -2.15
N PRO A 86 -8.26 8.29 -1.57
CA PRO A 86 -8.36 9.02 -0.32
C PRO A 86 -9.06 10.37 -0.55
N VAL A 87 -9.94 10.75 0.38
CA VAL A 87 -10.67 12.03 0.32
C VAL A 87 -10.37 12.83 1.58
N CYS A 88 -10.19 14.14 1.42
CA CYS A 88 -10.18 15.09 2.51
C CYS A 88 -10.95 16.33 2.08
N GLU A 89 -12.17 16.49 2.62
CA GLU A 89 -13.07 17.60 2.30
C GLU A 89 -12.82 18.83 3.20
N TRP A 90 -12.08 18.65 4.27
CA TRP A 90 -11.78 19.72 5.21
C TRP A 90 -10.57 20.53 4.73
N PRO A 91 -10.60 21.86 4.83
CA PRO A 91 -9.51 22.74 4.38
C PRO A 91 -8.37 22.76 5.42
N LEU A 92 -7.88 21.58 5.81
CA LEU A 92 -6.71 21.46 6.66
C LEU A 92 -5.48 21.93 5.88
N SER A 93 -4.49 22.53 6.58
CA SER A 93 -3.18 22.72 5.95
C SER A 93 -2.54 21.36 5.63
N THR A 94 -1.67 21.34 4.63
CA THR A 94 -0.93 20.13 4.23
C THR A 94 -0.15 19.55 5.40
N GLU A 95 0.49 20.41 6.22
CA GLU A 95 1.18 20.00 7.42
C GLU A 95 0.26 19.30 8.44
N ARG A 96 -0.94 19.85 8.67
CA ARG A 96 -1.93 19.23 9.56
C ARG A 96 -2.43 17.90 9.02
N LEU A 97 -2.65 17.78 7.70
CA LEU A 97 -3.01 16.51 7.08
C LEU A 97 -1.94 15.45 7.35
N VAL A 98 -0.66 15.79 7.14
CA VAL A 98 0.47 14.89 7.41
C VAL A 98 0.52 14.52 8.90
N ALA A 99 0.36 15.49 9.81
CA ALA A 99 0.35 15.27 11.25
C ALA A 99 -0.74 14.29 11.72
N LEU A 100 -1.87 14.17 10.99
CA LEU A 100 -2.90 13.16 11.29
C LEU A 100 -2.38 11.72 11.26
N GLY A 101 -1.29 11.45 10.51
CA GLY A 101 -0.63 10.14 10.52
C GLY A 101 -0.05 9.75 11.87
N LEU A 102 0.18 10.72 12.76
CA LEU A 102 0.69 10.52 14.11
C LEU A 102 -0.40 10.27 15.17
N THR A 103 -1.68 10.29 14.79
CA THR A 103 -2.81 10.22 15.74
C THR A 103 -2.72 9.02 16.70
N ALA A 104 -2.23 7.87 16.24
CA ALA A 104 -2.06 6.69 17.07
C ALA A 104 -0.98 6.86 18.17
N HIS A 105 -0.09 7.83 18.03
CA HIS A 105 1.00 8.12 18.96
C HIS A 105 0.65 9.23 19.97
N LEU A 106 -0.41 10.01 19.68
CA LEU A 106 -0.81 11.13 20.50
C LEU A 106 -1.58 10.68 21.75
N PRO A 107 -1.55 11.46 22.85
CA PRO A 107 -2.50 11.27 23.95
C PRO A 107 -3.94 11.47 23.44
N ALA A 108 -4.92 10.96 24.18
CA ALA A 108 -6.33 11.04 23.79
C ALA A 108 -6.85 12.49 23.67
N LEU A 109 -6.26 13.40 24.45
CA LEU A 109 -6.57 14.83 24.47
C LEU A 109 -5.27 15.62 24.55
N GLY A 110 -5.21 16.74 23.86
CA GLY A 110 -4.08 17.67 23.91
C GLY A 110 -3.59 18.11 22.52
N PRO A 111 -2.75 19.14 22.48
CA PRO A 111 -2.10 19.58 21.26
C PRO A 111 -1.09 18.55 20.75
N LEU A 112 -0.69 18.68 19.49
CA LEU A 112 0.40 17.91 18.92
C LEU A 112 1.69 18.24 19.70
N PRO A 113 2.38 17.24 20.28
CA PRO A 113 3.64 17.49 20.97
C PRO A 113 4.72 18.01 20.03
N PRO A 114 5.50 19.04 20.40
CA PRO A 114 6.60 19.57 19.56
C PRO A 114 7.65 18.53 19.15
N ALA A 115 7.74 17.43 19.88
CA ALA A 115 8.63 16.31 19.53
C ALA A 115 8.35 15.71 18.15
N PHE A 116 7.16 15.93 17.56
CA PHE A 116 6.79 15.45 16.23
C PHE A 116 7.06 16.45 15.11
N ASP A 117 7.39 17.71 15.40
CA ASP A 117 7.59 18.75 14.39
C ASP A 117 8.70 18.36 13.40
N GLY A 118 9.78 17.79 13.88
CA GLY A 118 10.88 17.30 13.04
C GLY A 118 10.45 16.16 12.10
N ALA A 119 9.63 15.23 12.58
CA ALA A 119 9.13 14.11 11.76
C ALA A 119 8.15 14.59 10.67
N ILE A 120 7.34 15.60 11.00
CA ILE A 120 6.42 16.21 10.03
C ILE A 120 7.19 16.97 8.95
N ALA A 121 8.17 17.79 9.36
CA ALA A 121 9.01 18.55 8.44
C ALA A 121 9.80 17.61 7.51
N GLU A 122 10.38 16.52 8.03
CA GLU A 122 11.04 15.49 7.23
C GLU A 122 10.07 14.84 6.23
N ALA A 123 8.86 14.45 6.69
CA ALA A 123 7.87 13.84 5.80
C ALA A 123 7.42 14.79 4.69
N LEU A 124 7.26 16.09 4.98
CA LEU A 124 6.94 17.11 3.97
C LEU A 124 8.08 17.30 2.97
N ALA A 125 9.32 17.36 3.44
CA ALA A 125 10.51 17.49 2.60
C ALA A 125 10.69 16.26 1.68
N ASP A 126 10.58 15.06 2.24
CA ASP A 126 10.70 13.79 1.51
C ASP A 126 9.65 13.65 0.38
N HIS A 127 8.54 14.40 0.46
CA HIS A 127 7.45 14.34 -0.52
C HIS A 127 7.31 15.63 -1.35
N ASP A 128 8.32 16.52 -1.35
CA ASP A 128 8.34 17.80 -2.09
C ASP A 128 7.11 18.68 -1.79
N LEU A 129 6.80 18.83 -0.48
CA LEU A 129 5.62 19.55 0.01
C LEU A 129 5.95 20.71 0.98
N MET A 130 7.23 21.02 1.21
CA MET A 130 7.63 22.09 2.13
C MET A 130 7.03 23.44 1.74
N ASP A 131 7.03 23.78 0.46
CA ASP A 131 6.46 25.02 -0.07
C ASP A 131 4.93 25.04 -0.05
N ARG A 132 4.31 23.91 0.26
CA ARG A 132 2.86 23.72 0.34
C ARG A 132 2.34 23.47 1.77
N LYS A 133 3.23 23.51 2.78
CA LYS A 133 2.89 23.11 4.14
C LYS A 133 1.67 23.82 4.72
N ASP A 134 1.55 25.12 4.45
CA ASP A 134 0.46 25.97 4.95
C ASP A 134 -0.77 25.98 4.00
N GLN A 135 -0.65 25.41 2.79
CA GLN A 135 -1.70 25.42 1.79
C GLN A 135 -2.83 24.46 2.19
N PRO A 136 -4.12 24.87 2.07
CA PRO A 136 -5.25 23.99 2.29
C PRO A 136 -5.24 22.79 1.33
N VAL A 137 -5.39 21.58 1.84
CA VAL A 137 -5.32 20.36 1.04
C VAL A 137 -6.39 20.28 -0.05
N THR A 138 -7.51 20.98 0.12
CA THR A 138 -8.59 21.09 -0.87
C THR A 138 -8.20 21.90 -2.10
N THR A 139 -7.07 22.60 -2.08
CA THR A 139 -6.54 23.44 -3.18
C THR A 139 -5.29 22.84 -3.83
N LEU A 140 -4.83 21.69 -3.35
CA LEU A 140 -3.72 20.96 -3.94
C LEU A 140 -4.14 20.35 -5.29
N SER A 141 -3.20 20.23 -6.21
CA SER A 141 -3.38 19.38 -7.40
C SER A 141 -3.53 17.91 -6.98
N GLY A 142 -4.08 17.06 -7.85
CA GLY A 142 -4.23 15.63 -7.57
C GLY A 142 -2.90 14.96 -7.21
N GLY A 143 -1.81 15.32 -7.89
CA GLY A 143 -0.48 14.80 -7.60
C GLY A 143 0.08 15.28 -6.26
N GLU A 144 -0.09 16.57 -5.91
CA GLU A 144 0.31 17.11 -4.61
C GLU A 144 -0.49 16.46 -3.48
N PHE A 145 -1.80 16.29 -3.68
CA PHE A 145 -2.66 15.62 -2.71
C PHE A 145 -2.25 14.14 -2.49
N SER A 146 -1.97 13.41 -3.56
CA SER A 146 -1.50 12.02 -3.46
C SER A 146 -0.16 11.93 -2.71
N ARG A 147 0.78 12.85 -2.95
CA ARG A 147 2.03 12.94 -2.17
C ARG A 147 1.78 13.25 -0.71
N ALA A 148 0.85 14.16 -0.40
CA ALA A 148 0.49 14.50 0.97
C ALA A 148 -0.14 13.31 1.71
N MET A 149 -0.97 12.52 1.04
CA MET A 149 -1.55 11.30 1.60
C MET A 149 -0.49 10.21 1.84
N LEU A 150 0.51 10.09 0.96
CA LEU A 150 1.62 9.17 1.18
C LEU A 150 2.52 9.65 2.33
N ALA A 151 2.83 10.95 2.42
CA ALA A 151 3.55 11.55 3.54
C ALA A 151 2.83 11.28 4.87
N ARG A 152 1.50 11.47 4.91
CA ARG A 152 0.66 11.14 6.08
C ARG A 152 0.76 9.66 6.46
N ALA A 153 0.77 8.75 5.49
CA ALA A 153 0.88 7.32 5.78
C ALA A 153 2.25 6.93 6.36
N LEU A 154 3.31 7.66 5.99
CA LEU A 154 4.69 7.32 6.35
C LEU A 154 5.25 8.10 7.53
N VAL A 155 4.66 9.24 7.93
CA VAL A 155 5.19 10.13 8.98
C VAL A 155 5.40 9.43 10.32
N ALA A 156 4.55 8.46 10.67
CA ALA A 156 4.67 7.67 11.90
C ALA A 156 5.72 6.54 11.81
N ARG A 157 6.41 6.42 10.68
CA ARG A 157 7.41 5.37 10.42
C ARG A 157 6.90 3.94 10.72
N PRO A 158 5.75 3.53 10.16
CA PRO A 158 5.16 2.23 10.43
C PRO A 158 6.07 1.08 9.99
N ASP A 159 5.92 -0.09 10.61
CA ASP A 159 6.64 -1.30 10.21
C ASP A 159 6.09 -1.88 8.91
N ILE A 160 4.77 -1.72 8.69
CA ILE A 160 4.06 -2.25 7.52
C ILE A 160 3.29 -1.13 6.85
N VAL A 161 3.48 -0.98 5.55
CA VAL A 161 2.78 -0.02 4.69
C VAL A 161 1.95 -0.78 3.67
N ILE A 162 0.64 -0.58 3.71
CA ILE A 162 -0.30 -1.19 2.78
C ILE A 162 -0.91 -0.07 1.94
N VAL A 163 -0.71 -0.10 0.63
CA VAL A 163 -1.15 0.96 -0.28
C VAL A 163 -1.95 0.40 -1.46
N ASP A 164 -3.10 0.96 -1.69
CA ASP A 164 -3.98 0.55 -2.77
C ASP A 164 -3.85 1.54 -3.93
N GLU A 165 -3.20 1.12 -5.02
CA GLU A 165 -2.94 1.89 -6.23
C GLU A 165 -2.28 3.26 -5.97
N PRO A 166 -1.12 3.32 -5.33
CA PRO A 166 -0.50 4.57 -4.87
C PRO A 166 -0.07 5.52 -6.00
N VAL A 167 -0.08 5.07 -7.24
CA VAL A 167 0.40 5.82 -8.41
C VAL A 167 -0.72 6.22 -9.38
N THR A 168 -1.96 5.84 -9.07
CA THR A 168 -3.10 6.17 -9.93
C THR A 168 -3.31 7.69 -9.99
N GLY A 169 -3.40 8.23 -11.22
CA GLY A 169 -3.56 9.67 -11.47
C GLY A 169 -2.30 10.51 -11.30
N LEU A 170 -1.14 9.89 -11.06
CA LEU A 170 0.15 10.57 -11.06
C LEU A 170 0.76 10.57 -12.48
N ASP A 171 1.47 11.64 -12.80
CA ASP A 171 2.35 11.62 -13.97
C ASP A 171 3.54 10.65 -13.76
N PRO A 172 4.24 10.25 -14.83
CA PRO A 172 5.31 9.26 -14.72
C PRO A 172 6.42 9.62 -13.70
N VAL A 173 6.81 10.91 -13.63
CA VAL A 173 7.88 11.35 -12.72
C VAL A 173 7.46 11.14 -11.25
N HIS A 174 6.26 11.55 -10.91
CA HIS A 174 5.71 11.39 -9.57
C HIS A 174 5.40 9.93 -9.23
N ALA A 175 4.94 9.13 -10.21
CA ALA A 175 4.72 7.70 -10.03
C ALA A 175 6.04 6.96 -9.69
N PHE A 176 7.12 7.22 -10.45
CA PHE A 176 8.44 6.66 -10.15
C PHE A 176 8.96 7.12 -8.78
N SER A 177 8.79 8.39 -8.44
CA SER A 177 9.20 8.94 -7.15
C SER A 177 8.47 8.27 -5.99
N ALA A 178 7.15 8.09 -6.08
CA ALA A 178 6.35 7.39 -5.06
C ALA A 178 6.80 5.94 -4.88
N MET A 179 7.01 5.21 -5.98
CA MET A 179 7.49 3.83 -5.94
C MET A 179 8.90 3.72 -5.37
N ALA A 180 9.81 4.64 -5.71
CA ALA A 180 11.16 4.68 -5.16
C ALA A 180 11.15 4.93 -3.64
N ARG A 181 10.26 5.80 -3.14
CA ARG A 181 10.08 6.04 -1.69
C ARG A 181 9.59 4.78 -0.98
N LEU A 182 8.61 4.07 -1.55
CA LEU A 182 8.12 2.81 -0.99
C LEU A 182 9.23 1.74 -1.00
N ALA A 183 10.02 1.63 -2.06
CA ALA A 183 11.16 0.72 -2.13
C ALA A 183 12.25 1.09 -1.09
N ALA A 184 12.53 2.37 -0.89
CA ALA A 184 13.45 2.83 0.15
C ALA A 184 12.96 2.46 1.57
N TRP A 185 11.64 2.28 1.75
CA TRP A 185 11.06 1.81 3.01
C TRP A 185 11.47 0.37 3.31
N THR A 186 11.44 -0.51 2.29
CA THR A 186 11.86 -1.92 2.45
C THR A 186 13.36 -2.05 2.69
N ALA A 187 14.18 -1.18 2.11
CA ALA A 187 15.62 -1.13 2.38
C ALA A 187 15.94 -0.80 3.86
N LYS A 188 15.00 -0.16 4.58
CA LYS A 188 15.09 0.07 6.03
C LYS A 188 14.54 -1.11 6.86
N GLY A 189 14.32 -2.28 6.26
CA GLY A 189 13.78 -3.46 6.93
C GLY A 189 12.28 -3.36 7.25
N LYS A 190 11.55 -2.48 6.55
CA LYS A 190 10.08 -2.37 6.66
C LYS A 190 9.40 -3.20 5.57
N THR A 191 8.11 -3.42 5.72
CA THR A 191 7.29 -4.20 4.77
C THR A 191 6.39 -3.27 3.97
N VAL A 192 6.34 -3.47 2.65
CA VAL A 192 5.40 -2.77 1.74
C VAL A 192 4.55 -3.79 1.00
N ILE A 193 3.24 -3.59 1.01
CA ILE A 193 2.27 -4.35 0.21
C ILE A 193 1.48 -3.34 -0.62
N ALA A 194 1.62 -3.38 -1.94
CA ALA A 194 1.00 -2.41 -2.85
C ALA A 194 0.16 -3.11 -3.92
N SER A 195 -1.08 -2.70 -4.15
CA SER A 195 -1.76 -3.07 -5.39
C SER A 195 -1.25 -2.19 -6.53
N LEU A 196 -1.01 -2.79 -7.68
CA LEU A 196 -0.50 -2.08 -8.84
C LEU A 196 -1.19 -2.58 -10.12
N HIS A 197 -1.52 -1.64 -11.01
CA HIS A 197 -1.99 -1.93 -12.37
C HIS A 197 -0.85 -1.93 -13.39
N ASP A 198 0.16 -1.09 -13.18
CA ASP A 198 1.35 -1.04 -14.03
C ASP A 198 2.27 -2.22 -13.69
N LEU A 199 2.32 -3.21 -14.59
CA LEU A 199 3.14 -4.41 -14.42
C LEU A 199 4.63 -4.11 -14.51
N THR A 200 5.03 -3.06 -15.23
CA THR A 200 6.43 -2.63 -15.30
C THR A 200 6.87 -2.07 -13.96
N LEU A 201 6.04 -1.21 -13.33
CA LEU A 201 6.34 -0.71 -11.98
C LEU A 201 6.34 -1.84 -10.95
N ALA A 202 5.38 -2.77 -11.05
CA ALA A 202 5.35 -3.95 -10.17
C ALA A 202 6.66 -4.76 -10.30
N ALA A 203 7.08 -5.07 -11.51
CA ALA A 203 8.29 -5.86 -11.74
C ALA A 203 9.60 -5.14 -11.35
N ARG A 204 9.64 -3.80 -11.45
CA ARG A 204 10.82 -3.00 -11.10
C ARG A 204 11.07 -2.87 -9.60
N TYR A 205 10.00 -2.69 -8.85
CA TYR A 205 10.10 -2.27 -7.46
C TYR A 205 9.77 -3.39 -6.47
N ALA A 206 8.88 -4.32 -6.84
CA ALA A 206 8.52 -5.40 -5.93
C ALA A 206 9.49 -6.57 -6.02
N GLY A 207 9.94 -7.04 -4.87
CA GLY A 207 10.72 -8.27 -4.77
C GLY A 207 9.87 -9.52 -4.99
N ARG A 208 8.55 -9.40 -4.82
CA ARG A 208 7.59 -10.51 -4.96
C ARG A 208 6.25 -10.00 -5.48
N ILE A 209 5.68 -10.74 -6.43
CA ILE A 209 4.36 -10.51 -7.00
C ILE A 209 3.39 -11.50 -6.37
N LEU A 210 2.22 -11.05 -5.94
CA LEU A 210 1.06 -11.88 -5.65
C LEU A 210 -0.01 -11.59 -6.70
N ALA A 211 -0.29 -12.55 -7.56
CA ALA A 211 -1.27 -12.40 -8.63
C ALA A 211 -2.63 -12.97 -8.19
N LEU A 212 -3.67 -12.14 -8.26
CA LEU A 212 -5.05 -12.53 -7.97
C LEU A 212 -5.88 -12.66 -9.24
N LYS A 213 -6.68 -13.72 -9.31
CA LYS A 213 -7.70 -13.94 -10.34
C LYS A 213 -8.96 -14.51 -9.70
N GLN A 214 -10.11 -13.85 -9.92
CA GLN A 214 -11.40 -14.30 -9.40
C GLN A 214 -11.41 -14.61 -7.89
N GLY A 215 -10.73 -13.78 -7.10
CA GLY A 215 -10.67 -13.90 -5.64
C GLY A 215 -9.72 -14.99 -5.12
N ARG A 216 -8.91 -15.60 -5.96
CA ARG A 216 -7.91 -16.62 -5.60
C ARG A 216 -6.51 -16.20 -5.99
N VAL A 217 -5.52 -16.78 -5.34
CA VAL A 217 -4.12 -16.65 -5.76
C VAL A 217 -3.93 -17.47 -7.03
N ALA A 218 -3.59 -16.81 -8.13
CA ALA A 218 -3.26 -17.43 -9.41
C ALA A 218 -1.76 -17.73 -9.54
N GLY A 219 -0.94 -17.03 -8.76
CA GLY A 219 0.50 -17.27 -8.69
C GLY A 219 1.20 -16.30 -7.77
N GLU A 220 2.38 -16.69 -7.32
CA GLU A 220 3.25 -15.90 -6.45
C GLU A 220 4.71 -16.04 -6.88
N GLY A 221 5.50 -14.98 -6.77
CA GLY A 221 6.93 -14.98 -7.10
C GLY A 221 7.32 -13.84 -8.03
N ALA A 222 8.23 -14.11 -8.99
CA ALA A 222 8.62 -13.12 -10.00
C ALA A 222 7.53 -12.95 -11.07
N LEU A 223 7.43 -11.73 -11.65
CA LEU A 223 6.56 -11.51 -12.78
C LEU A 223 7.11 -12.21 -14.03
N THR A 224 6.32 -13.09 -14.62
CA THR A 224 6.68 -13.84 -15.84
C THR A 224 5.62 -13.65 -16.92
N ALA A 225 5.98 -13.84 -18.20
CA ALA A 225 5.05 -13.83 -19.32
C ALA A 225 3.90 -14.85 -19.12
N GLY A 226 4.22 -16.05 -18.61
CA GLY A 226 3.22 -17.07 -18.28
C GLY A 226 2.22 -16.59 -17.23
N LEU A 227 2.69 -15.97 -16.15
CA LEU A 227 1.81 -15.43 -15.12
C LEU A 227 0.89 -14.33 -15.67
N ILE A 228 1.43 -13.45 -16.54
CA ILE A 228 0.63 -12.39 -17.19
C ILE A 228 -0.46 -13.02 -18.06
N ARG A 229 -0.14 -14.00 -18.89
CA ARG A 229 -1.11 -14.71 -19.72
C ARG A 229 -2.18 -15.40 -18.88
N ASP A 230 -1.80 -16.13 -17.85
CA ASP A 230 -2.73 -16.87 -17.00
C ASP A 230 -3.69 -15.96 -16.24
N VAL A 231 -3.22 -14.79 -15.80
CA VAL A 231 -3.99 -13.83 -14.99
C VAL A 231 -4.82 -12.90 -15.85
N PHE A 232 -4.22 -12.32 -16.89
CA PHE A 232 -4.85 -11.25 -17.68
C PHE A 232 -5.37 -11.73 -19.05
N GLY A 233 -4.94 -12.93 -19.51
CA GLY A 233 -5.36 -13.47 -20.81
C GLY A 233 -4.70 -12.78 -22.01
N VAL A 234 -3.56 -12.11 -21.79
CA VAL A 234 -2.80 -11.40 -22.83
C VAL A 234 -1.38 -11.94 -22.91
N GLU A 235 -0.84 -12.02 -24.13
CA GLU A 235 0.57 -12.35 -24.32
C GLU A 235 1.45 -11.12 -24.01
N ALA A 236 2.57 -11.36 -23.36
CA ALA A 236 3.52 -10.31 -23.01
C ALA A 236 4.93 -10.86 -22.97
N GLU A 237 5.91 -9.98 -23.12
CA GLU A 237 7.30 -10.26 -22.86
C GLU A 237 7.77 -9.47 -21.63
N VAL A 238 8.50 -10.13 -20.74
CA VAL A 238 9.17 -9.51 -19.61
C VAL A 238 10.66 -9.53 -19.90
N ARG A 239 11.24 -8.35 -20.11
CA ARG A 239 12.64 -8.19 -20.48
C ARG A 239 13.41 -7.41 -19.41
N GLY A 240 14.70 -7.70 -19.25
CA GLY A 240 15.58 -7.02 -18.32
C GLY A 240 15.48 -7.57 -16.89
N ALA A 241 16.15 -6.88 -15.96
CA ALA A 241 16.16 -7.22 -14.53
C ALA A 241 16.26 -5.94 -13.68
N GLY A 242 15.71 -5.98 -12.46
CA GLY A 242 15.74 -4.87 -11.52
C GLY A 242 15.15 -3.59 -12.11
N ALA A 243 15.84 -2.45 -12.00
CA ALA A 243 15.38 -1.15 -12.48
C ALA A 243 15.16 -1.07 -14.00
N ASN A 244 15.72 -2.01 -14.77
CA ASN A 244 15.62 -2.04 -16.23
C ASN A 244 14.53 -2.99 -16.76
N VAL A 245 13.72 -3.57 -15.87
CA VAL A 245 12.61 -4.42 -16.30
C VAL A 245 11.61 -3.62 -17.11
N LYS A 246 11.14 -4.22 -18.20
CA LYS A 246 10.04 -3.74 -19.03
C LYS A 246 9.07 -4.88 -19.31
N VAL A 247 7.81 -4.53 -19.38
CA VAL A 247 6.73 -5.45 -19.78
C VAL A 247 6.13 -4.90 -21.05
N ASP A 248 6.30 -5.64 -22.15
CA ASP A 248 5.78 -5.31 -23.48
C ASP A 248 4.61 -6.25 -23.79
N PHE A 249 3.40 -5.71 -23.95
CA PHE A 249 2.25 -6.48 -24.36
C PHE A 249 2.31 -6.75 -25.86
N LEU A 250 2.12 -8.01 -26.23
CA LEU A 250 2.05 -8.42 -27.62
C LEU A 250 0.60 -8.27 -28.09
N LEU A 251 0.40 -7.46 -29.11
CA LEU A 251 -0.90 -7.35 -29.77
C LEU A 251 -1.21 -8.68 -30.49
N PRO A 252 -2.46 -9.13 -30.48
CA PRO A 252 -2.90 -10.30 -31.19
C PRO A 252 -2.80 -10.11 -32.71
#